data_1b1a753e0e283ac23c349d4759b8e7c2
#
_entry.id   1b1a753e0e283ac23c349d4759b8e7c2
#
_cell.length_a   1.000
_cell.length_b   1.000
_cell.length_c   1.000
_cell.angle_alpha   90.00
_cell.angle_beta   90.00
_cell.angle_gamma   90.00
#
_symmetry.space_group_name_H-M   'P 1'
#
loop_
_entity.id
_entity.type
_entity.pdbx_description
1 polymer ?
#
loop_
_entity_poly.entity_id
_entity_poly.type
_entity_poly.pdbx_seq_one_letter_code
_entity_poly.pdbx_strand_id
1 'polypeptide(L)'
;MERDYSLEKRKYVIGASVNVIVLIYLIRLFTLQIMSEDYKKNADNNAFLNKTQYPSRGVMYDRNGNLLVYNQPAYDVTMVMKEVHNLDTLDLCKTLNITPDYFKKRIREIKDRRSNPGYSPYTHQVFMTQLSAEECGVFQEKLFKFPGFYIQRRTIRQYNYNAAAHVLGDIAEVSKGDIEADDYYVRGDFIGKQGVERSYEKQLRGEKGVEILLRDARGRIQGRYMDGKYDKTPVPGKNLKLGIDIELQMLGERLLEGKIGSIVAIEPSTGEILCMVSAPTFDPRLMVGRQRGKNHLELARDSWKPLLNRSIMGQFPPGSTFKTTQALTFLQEGIITPQTAYSCYHGFVYAGLRVGCHSHGSPLPLVPAIATSCNGYFCWGLFHMIGAKKKYGSVQTAMNTWRDYMVSMGFGYPLGVDLPGEKRGMIPNAAYYDKNYRGSWNGLTIISISIGQGEVTATPLQIANLGATIANRGYYITPHVVKEVEDEPLDTLYTTKRYTKVSREHYQTVVEGMRSAVLGGTCRNANIPGIEVCGKTGTAQNRGKDHSAFMGFAPMNDPKIAVVVYVENGGWGATYGVPIGALMMEKYLKGELSPESEAKAAEIQNRRIDYGIHER
;
A
#
# COMPACT_ATOMS: atom_id res chain seq x y z
N MET A 1 -78.26 1.54 -63.21
CA MET A 1 -77.28 2.30 -62.38
C MET A 1 -76.51 1.31 -61.53
N GLU A 2 -75.42 0.81 -62.04
CA GLU A 2 -74.45 0.01 -61.22
C GLU A 2 -73.73 0.94 -60.26
N ARG A 3 -74.01 0.75 -58.98
CA ARG A 3 -73.28 1.46 -57.97
C ARG A 3 -71.85 0.92 -57.96
N ASP A 4 -70.89 1.81 -58.22
CA ASP A 4 -69.44 1.49 -58.24
C ASP A 4 -68.93 1.22 -56.79
N TYR A 5 -69.12 -0.02 -56.33
CA TYR A 5 -68.73 -0.48 -55.00
C TYR A 5 -67.18 -0.39 -54.75
N SER A 6 -66.43 -0.11 -55.79
CA SER A 6 -64.96 0.02 -55.69
C SER A 6 -64.50 1.29 -54.94
N LEU A 7 -65.28 2.40 -55.11
CA LEU A 7 -64.98 3.67 -54.46
C LEU A 7 -65.37 3.69 -52.97
N GLU A 8 -66.46 2.98 -52.59
CA GLU A 8 -66.82 2.88 -51.21
C GLU A 8 -65.85 2.09 -50.35
N LYS A 9 -65.18 1.05 -50.90
CA LYS A 9 -64.16 0.31 -50.23
C LYS A 9 -62.85 1.13 -50.07
N ARG A 10 -62.52 1.99 -51.02
CA ARG A 10 -61.36 2.86 -50.99
C ARG A 10 -61.39 3.87 -49.85
N LYS A 11 -62.51 4.41 -49.48
CA LYS A 11 -62.61 5.33 -48.33
C LYS A 11 -62.24 4.66 -46.99
N TYR A 12 -62.57 3.38 -46.81
CA TYR A 12 -62.18 2.64 -45.61
C TYR A 12 -60.73 2.31 -45.59
N VAL A 13 -60.14 2.00 -46.76
CA VAL A 13 -58.72 1.75 -46.89
C VAL A 13 -57.90 3.03 -46.61
N ILE A 14 -58.34 4.17 -47.15
CA ILE A 14 -57.70 5.47 -46.91
C ILE A 14 -57.85 5.86 -45.44
N GLY A 15 -59.07 5.71 -44.86
CA GLY A 15 -59.29 5.98 -43.44
C GLY A 15 -58.46 5.10 -42.52
N ALA A 16 -58.37 3.81 -42.84
CA ALA A 16 -57.48 2.90 -42.07
C ALA A 16 -55.99 3.29 -42.18
N SER A 17 -55.51 3.66 -43.38
CA SER A 17 -54.16 4.11 -43.60
C SER A 17 -53.83 5.39 -42.83
N VAL A 18 -54.74 6.36 -42.82
CA VAL A 18 -54.58 7.61 -42.04
C VAL A 18 -54.54 7.30 -40.54
N ASN A 19 -55.44 6.44 -40.04
CA ASN A 19 -55.42 6.06 -38.63
C ASN A 19 -54.12 5.33 -38.21
N VAL A 20 -53.60 4.46 -39.08
CA VAL A 20 -52.29 3.80 -38.83
C VAL A 20 -51.16 4.82 -38.78
N ILE A 21 -51.15 5.79 -39.70
CA ILE A 21 -50.14 6.86 -39.71
C ILE A 21 -50.23 7.70 -38.42
N VAL A 22 -51.47 8.11 -38.04
CA VAL A 22 -51.70 8.85 -36.80
C VAL A 22 -51.25 8.05 -35.58
N LEU A 23 -51.55 6.75 -35.55
CA LEU A 23 -51.12 5.87 -34.45
C LEU A 23 -49.57 5.77 -34.38
N ILE A 24 -48.89 5.64 -35.52
CA ILE A 24 -47.44 5.65 -35.58
C ILE A 24 -46.87 6.97 -35.04
N TYR A 25 -47.47 8.10 -35.42
CA TYR A 25 -47.05 9.41 -34.90
C TYR A 25 -47.29 9.53 -33.38
N LEU A 26 -48.43 9.07 -32.89
CA LEU A 26 -48.73 9.07 -31.44
C LEU A 26 -47.74 8.19 -30.66
N ILE A 27 -47.48 6.98 -31.15
CA ILE A 27 -46.47 6.10 -30.54
C ILE A 27 -45.09 6.75 -30.57
N ARG A 28 -44.71 7.38 -31.69
CA ARG A 28 -43.45 8.06 -31.82
C ARG A 28 -43.31 9.27 -30.90
N LEU A 29 -44.37 10.07 -30.77
CA LEU A 29 -44.45 11.18 -29.83
C LEU A 29 -44.36 10.69 -28.40
N PHE A 30 -45.10 9.64 -28.05
CA PHE A 30 -45.04 9.02 -26.72
C PHE A 30 -43.64 8.53 -26.40
N THR A 31 -43.00 7.81 -27.32
CA THR A 31 -41.60 7.34 -27.12
C THR A 31 -40.61 8.50 -26.98
N LEU A 32 -40.78 9.57 -27.76
CA LEU A 32 -39.89 10.74 -27.72
C LEU A 32 -40.08 11.61 -26.47
N GLN A 33 -41.35 11.77 -26.01
CA GLN A 33 -41.66 12.70 -24.92
C GLN A 33 -41.68 12.05 -23.53
N ILE A 34 -42.00 10.77 -23.45
CA ILE A 34 -42.19 10.08 -22.15
C ILE A 34 -41.11 9.02 -21.88
N MET A 35 -40.75 8.25 -22.91
CA MET A 35 -39.78 7.15 -22.72
C MET A 35 -38.32 7.54 -23.00
N SER A 36 -38.05 8.63 -23.72
CA SER A 36 -36.69 9.05 -24.04
C SER A 36 -36.18 10.07 -23.03
N GLU A 37 -35.39 9.61 -22.05
CA GLU A 37 -34.69 10.48 -21.10
C GLU A 37 -33.62 11.37 -21.77
N ASP A 38 -33.09 10.98 -22.93
CA ASP A 38 -32.02 11.72 -23.62
C ASP A 38 -32.48 13.11 -24.08
N TYR A 39 -33.72 13.24 -24.56
CA TYR A 39 -34.26 14.55 -24.97
C TYR A 39 -34.53 15.45 -23.77
N LYS A 40 -35.00 14.90 -22.67
CA LYS A 40 -35.18 15.62 -21.41
C LYS A 40 -33.85 16.08 -20.85
N LYS A 41 -32.87 15.20 -20.78
CA LYS A 41 -31.49 15.54 -20.38
C LYS A 41 -30.86 16.63 -21.27
N ASN A 42 -31.10 16.57 -22.59
CA ASN A 42 -30.57 17.58 -23.51
C ASN A 42 -31.29 18.92 -23.37
N ALA A 43 -32.64 18.94 -23.11
CA ALA A 43 -33.39 20.16 -22.84
C ALA A 43 -32.91 20.80 -21.51
N ASP A 44 -32.77 20.02 -20.46
CA ASP A 44 -32.27 20.47 -19.16
C ASP A 44 -30.83 20.98 -19.29
N ASN A 45 -29.96 20.30 -20.02
CA ASN A 45 -28.59 20.74 -20.30
C ASN A 45 -28.50 22.00 -21.18
N ASN A 46 -29.53 22.33 -21.95
CA ASN A 46 -29.59 23.58 -22.70
C ASN A 46 -30.03 24.76 -21.82
N ALA A 47 -30.95 24.52 -20.87
CA ALA A 47 -31.47 25.54 -19.97
C ALA A 47 -30.60 25.71 -18.71
N PHE A 48 -29.99 24.63 -18.24
CA PHE A 48 -29.19 24.58 -17.02
C PHE A 48 -27.75 24.16 -17.31
N LEU A 49 -26.80 24.85 -16.68
CA LEU A 49 -25.41 24.45 -16.63
C LEU A 49 -25.12 23.91 -15.23
N ASN A 50 -24.97 22.60 -15.12
CA ASN A 50 -24.50 21.97 -13.89
C ASN A 50 -22.96 22.07 -13.83
N LYS A 51 -22.47 22.98 -12.99
CA LYS A 51 -21.05 23.20 -12.76
C LYS A 51 -20.63 22.42 -11.52
N THR A 52 -19.84 21.37 -11.72
CA THR A 52 -19.30 20.57 -10.62
C THR A 52 -18.35 21.41 -9.78
N GLN A 53 -18.59 21.42 -8.47
CA GLN A 53 -17.67 21.99 -7.49
C GLN A 53 -16.88 20.87 -6.83
N TYR A 54 -15.56 20.92 -6.99
CA TYR A 54 -14.69 19.90 -6.42
C TYR A 54 -14.38 20.21 -4.96
N PRO A 55 -14.51 19.21 -4.07
CA PRO A 55 -14.10 19.36 -2.68
C PRO A 55 -12.58 19.45 -2.57
N SER A 56 -12.09 20.06 -1.50
CA SER A 56 -10.70 19.89 -1.11
C SER A 56 -10.50 18.46 -0.59
N ARG A 57 -9.45 17.79 -1.04
CA ARG A 57 -9.07 16.47 -0.54
C ARG A 57 -8.51 16.61 0.87
N GLY A 58 -8.80 15.69 1.79
CA GLY A 58 -8.26 15.67 3.14
C GLY A 58 -6.72 15.72 3.15
N VAL A 59 -6.10 16.34 4.13
CA VAL A 59 -4.64 16.41 4.29
C VAL A 59 -4.14 15.27 5.19
N MET A 60 -2.84 15.01 5.15
CA MET A 60 -2.22 13.96 5.96
C MET A 60 -1.15 14.55 6.86
N TYR A 61 -1.21 14.21 8.13
CA TYR A 61 -0.23 14.56 9.15
C TYR A 61 0.51 13.31 9.64
N ASP A 62 1.74 13.48 10.10
CA ASP A 62 2.42 12.43 10.85
C ASP A 62 1.88 12.33 12.28
N ARG A 63 2.45 11.39 13.08
CA ARG A 63 2.05 11.19 14.48
C ARG A 63 2.29 12.40 15.38
N ASN A 64 3.25 13.27 15.02
CA ASN A 64 3.66 14.46 15.77
C ASN A 64 2.93 15.73 15.30
N GLY A 65 2.09 15.65 14.25
CA GLY A 65 1.36 16.76 13.68
C GLY A 65 2.11 17.49 12.54
N ASN A 66 3.21 16.95 12.05
CA ASN A 66 3.90 17.47 10.87
C ASN A 66 3.06 17.22 9.62
N LEU A 67 2.85 18.28 8.82
CA LEU A 67 2.10 18.19 7.57
C LEU A 67 2.89 17.41 6.52
N LEU A 68 2.37 16.25 6.09
CA LEU A 68 3.01 15.38 5.10
C LEU A 68 2.52 15.64 3.69
N VAL A 69 1.19 15.65 3.52
CA VAL A 69 0.52 15.81 2.22
C VAL A 69 -0.56 16.85 2.33
N TYR A 70 -0.54 17.82 1.42
CA TYR A 70 -1.48 18.93 1.39
C TYR A 70 -1.97 19.23 -0.02
N ASN A 71 -2.87 20.23 -0.13
CA ASN A 71 -3.44 20.62 -1.40
C ASN A 71 -2.93 22.02 -1.81
N GLN A 72 -2.51 22.14 -3.06
CA GLN A 72 -2.19 23.40 -3.68
C GLN A 72 -3.24 23.73 -4.76
N PRO A 73 -3.66 25.00 -4.93
CA PRO A 73 -4.54 25.39 -6.02
C PRO A 73 -3.94 25.03 -7.38
N ALA A 74 -4.76 24.47 -8.24
CA ALA A 74 -4.46 24.18 -9.64
C ALA A 74 -5.69 24.51 -10.50
N TYR A 75 -5.53 24.48 -11.81
CA TYR A 75 -6.58 24.87 -12.72
C TYR A 75 -6.70 23.85 -13.84
N ASP A 76 -7.93 23.47 -14.18
CA ASP A 76 -8.22 22.66 -15.35
C ASP A 76 -8.82 23.54 -16.45
N VAL A 77 -8.49 23.24 -17.69
CA VAL A 77 -9.17 23.79 -18.87
C VAL A 77 -10.25 22.81 -19.26
N THR A 78 -11.50 23.26 -19.22
CA THR A 78 -12.66 22.49 -19.70
C THR A 78 -13.19 23.11 -20.99
N MET A 79 -13.93 22.32 -21.78
CA MET A 79 -14.54 22.80 -22.99
C MET A 79 -15.97 22.29 -23.16
N VAL A 80 -16.83 23.10 -23.76
CA VAL A 80 -18.16 22.72 -24.23
C VAL A 80 -18.12 22.67 -25.76
N MET A 81 -18.17 21.47 -26.31
CA MET A 81 -17.90 21.23 -27.74
C MET A 81 -18.83 22.04 -28.65
N LYS A 82 -20.09 22.22 -28.28
CA LYS A 82 -21.09 22.96 -29.08
C LYS A 82 -20.78 24.45 -29.15
N GLU A 83 -20.07 24.98 -28.18
CA GLU A 83 -19.74 26.41 -28.07
C GLU A 83 -18.42 26.76 -28.77
N VAL A 84 -17.65 25.74 -29.17
CA VAL A 84 -16.38 25.93 -29.89
C VAL A 84 -16.68 26.28 -31.35
N HIS A 85 -16.47 27.54 -31.71
CA HIS A 85 -16.61 28.06 -33.06
C HIS A 85 -15.51 29.06 -33.37
N ASN A 86 -15.09 29.13 -34.64
CA ASN A 86 -14.04 30.06 -35.11
C ASN A 86 -12.75 30.01 -34.26
N LEU A 87 -12.37 28.79 -33.79
CA LEU A 87 -11.20 28.59 -32.94
C LEU A 87 -9.89 28.69 -33.72
N ASP A 88 -9.03 29.61 -33.36
CA ASP A 88 -7.61 29.59 -33.76
C ASP A 88 -6.88 28.50 -32.93
N THR A 89 -6.79 27.31 -33.55
CA THR A 89 -6.15 26.15 -32.90
C THR A 89 -4.65 26.37 -32.68
N LEU A 90 -3.98 27.16 -33.53
CA LEU A 90 -2.54 27.38 -33.40
C LEU A 90 -2.25 28.34 -32.23
N ASP A 91 -3.01 29.45 -32.11
CA ASP A 91 -2.88 30.38 -30.95
C ASP A 91 -3.25 29.68 -29.65
N LEU A 92 -4.30 28.83 -29.63
CA LEU A 92 -4.64 28.01 -28.47
C LEU A 92 -3.49 27.08 -28.09
N CYS A 93 -2.95 26.34 -29.04
CA CYS A 93 -1.84 25.41 -28.79
C CYS A 93 -0.61 26.13 -28.24
N LYS A 94 -0.27 27.30 -28.81
CA LYS A 94 0.83 28.13 -28.33
C LYS A 94 0.58 28.63 -26.92
N THR A 95 -0.64 29.07 -26.61
CA THR A 95 -1.02 29.61 -25.30
C THR A 95 -0.97 28.55 -24.21
N LEU A 96 -1.40 27.33 -24.50
CA LEU A 96 -1.39 26.20 -23.56
C LEU A 96 -0.07 25.39 -23.60
N ASN A 97 0.90 25.80 -24.44
CA ASN A 97 2.17 25.10 -24.64
C ASN A 97 1.98 23.60 -24.98
N ILE A 98 1.08 23.34 -25.94
CA ILE A 98 0.78 21.99 -26.45
C ILE A 98 1.01 21.88 -27.95
N THR A 99 1.21 20.66 -28.45
CA THR A 99 1.33 20.43 -29.89
C THR A 99 -0.05 20.31 -30.56
N PRO A 100 -0.18 20.65 -31.88
CA PRO A 100 -1.41 20.43 -32.61
C PRO A 100 -1.85 18.95 -32.63
N ASP A 101 -0.92 18.02 -32.57
CA ASP A 101 -1.22 16.59 -32.53
C ASP A 101 -1.80 16.18 -31.17
N TYR A 102 -1.30 16.76 -30.07
CA TYR A 102 -1.91 16.59 -28.76
C TYR A 102 -3.35 17.12 -28.77
N PHE A 103 -3.60 18.32 -29.30
CA PHE A 103 -4.95 18.87 -29.44
C PHE A 103 -5.88 17.91 -30.19
N LYS A 104 -5.48 17.46 -31.39
CA LYS A 104 -6.27 16.52 -32.21
C LYS A 104 -6.54 15.19 -31.48
N LYS A 105 -5.54 14.66 -30.79
CA LYS A 105 -5.66 13.45 -30.00
C LYS A 105 -6.68 13.65 -28.86
N ARG A 106 -6.57 14.75 -28.12
CA ARG A 106 -7.45 15.03 -26.98
C ARG A 106 -8.91 15.22 -27.40
N ILE A 107 -9.17 15.92 -28.50
CA ILE A 107 -10.54 16.06 -29.07
C ILE A 107 -11.12 14.70 -29.46
N ARG A 108 -10.33 13.81 -30.07
CA ARG A 108 -10.79 12.45 -30.39
C ARG A 108 -11.15 11.66 -29.14
N GLU A 109 -10.29 11.69 -28.14
CA GLU A 109 -10.52 11.02 -26.85
C GLU A 109 -11.78 11.53 -26.12
N ILE A 110 -12.01 12.84 -26.15
CA ILE A 110 -13.21 13.44 -25.54
C ILE A 110 -14.49 12.94 -26.24
N LYS A 111 -14.48 12.85 -27.58
CA LYS A 111 -15.63 12.42 -28.39
C LYS A 111 -15.86 10.91 -28.39
N ASP A 112 -14.86 10.13 -28.03
CA ASP A 112 -14.98 8.67 -28.03
C ASP A 112 -15.82 8.17 -26.84
N ARG A 113 -17.06 7.79 -27.11
CA ARG A 113 -17.97 7.25 -26.09
C ARG A 113 -17.50 5.94 -25.47
N ARG A 114 -16.54 5.24 -26.06
CA ARG A 114 -15.97 4.03 -25.45
C ARG A 114 -15.06 4.38 -24.27
N SER A 115 -14.34 5.48 -24.39
CA SER A 115 -13.44 5.99 -23.34
C SER A 115 -14.09 7.10 -22.48
N ASN A 116 -15.20 7.68 -22.95
CA ASN A 116 -15.95 8.74 -22.26
C ASN A 116 -17.47 8.48 -22.41
N PRO A 117 -18.02 7.53 -21.64
CA PRO A 117 -19.46 7.18 -21.74
C PRO A 117 -20.40 8.36 -21.50
N GLY A 118 -20.00 9.30 -20.63
CA GLY A 118 -20.76 10.52 -20.29
C GLY A 118 -20.59 11.67 -21.26
N TYR A 119 -19.98 11.46 -22.44
CA TYR A 119 -19.80 12.53 -23.41
C TYR A 119 -21.12 13.10 -23.92
N SER A 120 -21.26 14.41 -23.75
CA SER A 120 -22.28 15.23 -24.41
C SER A 120 -21.63 16.49 -25.00
N PRO A 121 -22.03 16.95 -26.19
CA PRO A 121 -21.51 18.19 -26.75
C PRO A 121 -21.93 19.45 -25.99
N TYR A 122 -22.90 19.31 -25.09
CA TYR A 122 -23.49 20.39 -24.31
C TYR A 122 -22.92 20.50 -22.90
N THR A 123 -22.16 19.52 -22.42
CA THR A 123 -21.58 19.47 -21.07
C THR A 123 -20.11 19.81 -21.09
N HIS A 124 -19.62 20.31 -19.95
CA HIS A 124 -18.19 20.56 -19.76
C HIS A 124 -17.42 19.24 -19.85
N GLN A 125 -16.44 19.24 -20.72
CA GLN A 125 -15.48 18.14 -20.87
C GLN A 125 -14.10 18.62 -20.50
N VAL A 126 -13.38 17.86 -19.72
CA VAL A 126 -12.01 18.22 -19.31
C VAL A 126 -11.10 18.09 -20.52
N PHE A 127 -10.52 19.21 -20.94
CA PHE A 127 -9.57 19.28 -22.04
C PHE A 127 -8.13 19.09 -21.57
N MET A 128 -7.73 19.82 -20.54
CA MET A 128 -6.39 19.76 -19.97
C MET A 128 -6.47 19.95 -18.44
N THR A 129 -5.68 19.19 -17.69
CA THR A 129 -5.69 19.22 -16.22
C THR A 129 -4.42 19.84 -15.65
N GLN A 130 -4.50 20.33 -14.41
CA GLN A 130 -3.34 20.66 -13.58
C GLN A 130 -2.45 21.78 -14.16
N LEU A 131 -3.03 22.87 -14.65
CA LEU A 131 -2.30 24.06 -14.97
C LEU A 131 -1.81 24.75 -13.68
N SER A 132 -0.59 25.27 -13.72
CA SER A 132 -0.09 26.16 -12.65
C SER A 132 -0.86 27.49 -12.64
N ALA A 133 -0.68 28.27 -11.58
CA ALA A 133 -1.27 29.62 -11.50
C ALA A 133 -0.74 30.53 -12.63
N GLU A 134 0.53 30.41 -13.00
CA GLU A 134 1.16 31.18 -14.09
C GLU A 134 0.58 30.78 -15.45
N GLU A 135 0.54 29.47 -15.76
CA GLU A 135 -0.06 28.95 -17.00
C GLU A 135 -1.53 29.36 -17.11
N CYS A 136 -2.27 29.28 -16.02
CA CYS A 136 -3.67 29.70 -15.94
C CYS A 136 -3.80 31.21 -16.20
N GLY A 137 -2.94 32.05 -15.62
CA GLY A 137 -2.93 33.49 -15.85
C GLY A 137 -2.77 33.84 -17.33
N VAL A 138 -1.76 33.27 -18.00
CA VAL A 138 -1.53 33.46 -19.44
C VAL A 138 -2.73 33.01 -20.28
N PHE A 139 -3.34 31.87 -19.92
CA PHE A 139 -4.52 31.38 -20.62
C PHE A 139 -5.76 32.26 -20.37
N GLN A 140 -5.94 32.74 -19.15
CA GLN A 140 -7.07 33.60 -18.74
C GLN A 140 -7.07 34.93 -19.47
N GLU A 141 -5.90 35.54 -19.68
CA GLU A 141 -5.76 36.79 -20.44
C GLU A 141 -6.26 36.65 -21.89
N LYS A 142 -6.11 35.47 -22.49
CA LYS A 142 -6.51 35.20 -23.86
C LYS A 142 -7.83 34.40 -23.98
N LEU A 143 -8.48 34.09 -22.89
CA LEU A 143 -9.68 33.23 -22.85
C LEU A 143 -10.80 33.75 -23.78
N PHE A 144 -10.93 35.09 -23.93
CA PHE A 144 -11.90 35.71 -24.81
C PHE A 144 -11.75 35.34 -26.31
N LYS A 145 -10.54 34.86 -26.71
CA LYS A 145 -10.29 34.38 -28.07
C LYS A 145 -10.69 32.91 -28.28
N PHE A 146 -10.97 32.19 -27.23
CA PHE A 146 -11.23 30.76 -27.26
C PHE A 146 -12.65 30.42 -26.77
N PRO A 147 -13.68 30.76 -27.58
CA PRO A 147 -15.07 30.48 -27.22
C PRO A 147 -15.29 28.98 -26.98
N GLY A 148 -16.04 28.66 -25.96
CA GLY A 148 -16.32 27.29 -25.54
C GLY A 148 -15.26 26.64 -24.64
N PHE A 149 -14.21 27.40 -24.28
CA PHE A 149 -13.24 26.97 -23.25
C PHE A 149 -13.46 27.71 -21.95
N TYR A 150 -13.20 27.02 -20.83
CA TYR A 150 -13.45 27.52 -19.48
C TYR A 150 -12.33 27.08 -18.54
N ILE A 151 -12.12 27.84 -17.48
CA ILE A 151 -11.21 27.53 -16.40
C ILE A 151 -12.01 26.99 -15.22
N GLN A 152 -11.59 25.85 -14.70
CA GLN A 152 -12.16 25.24 -13.51
C GLN A 152 -11.08 25.11 -12.44
N ARG A 153 -11.36 25.66 -11.24
CA ARG A 153 -10.46 25.49 -10.10
C ARG A 153 -10.47 24.05 -9.61
N ARG A 154 -9.29 23.56 -9.32
CA ARG A 154 -9.06 22.25 -8.68
C ARG A 154 -7.95 22.38 -7.65
N THR A 155 -7.61 21.25 -7.04
CA THR A 155 -6.45 21.14 -6.17
C THR A 155 -5.52 20.05 -6.70
N ILE A 156 -4.22 20.27 -6.55
CA ILE A 156 -3.17 19.27 -6.81
C ILE A 156 -2.53 18.87 -5.51
N ARG A 157 -2.19 17.59 -5.38
CA ARG A 157 -1.46 17.08 -4.21
C ARG A 157 -0.04 17.60 -4.18
N GLN A 158 0.45 17.90 -2.99
CA GLN A 158 1.83 18.25 -2.72
C GLN A 158 2.35 17.48 -1.53
N TYR A 159 3.63 17.13 -1.59
CA TYR A 159 4.34 16.37 -0.56
C TYR A 159 5.41 17.27 0.05
N ASN A 160 5.35 17.43 1.36
CA ASN A 160 6.26 18.35 2.08
C ASN A 160 7.67 17.76 2.21
N TYR A 161 7.76 16.41 2.29
CA TYR A 161 9.01 15.69 2.47
C TYR A 161 9.31 14.79 1.26
N ASN A 162 10.60 14.62 0.97
CA ASN A 162 11.08 13.61 0.02
C ASN A 162 11.25 12.27 0.75
N ALA A 163 10.17 11.73 1.27
CA ALA A 163 10.16 10.49 2.04
C ALA A 163 8.77 9.85 2.05
N ALA A 164 8.69 8.60 2.50
CA ALA A 164 7.47 7.83 2.71
C ALA A 164 6.63 7.58 1.45
N ALA A 165 7.23 7.61 0.25
CA ALA A 165 6.50 7.49 -1.02
C ALA A 165 5.58 6.25 -1.09
N HIS A 166 6.06 5.08 -0.63
CA HIS A 166 5.28 3.85 -0.65
C HIS A 166 4.11 3.84 0.35
N VAL A 167 4.24 4.61 1.43
CA VAL A 167 3.23 4.72 2.48
C VAL A 167 2.17 5.73 2.08
N LEU A 168 2.58 6.94 1.74
CA LEU A 168 1.68 8.03 1.37
C LEU A 168 0.90 7.68 0.09
N GLY A 169 1.60 7.13 -0.89
CA GLY A 169 1.02 6.83 -2.19
C GLY A 169 0.86 8.06 -3.07
N ASP A 170 0.05 7.95 -4.10
CA ASP A 170 -0.17 9.00 -5.09
C ASP A 170 -1.57 8.91 -5.70
N ILE A 171 -1.99 10.02 -6.34
CA ILE A 171 -3.24 10.10 -7.09
C ILE A 171 -2.99 10.18 -8.59
N ALA A 172 -3.90 9.63 -9.38
CA ALA A 172 -3.89 9.78 -10.83
C ALA A 172 -5.30 9.93 -11.40
N GLU A 173 -5.39 10.35 -12.67
CA GLU A 173 -6.66 10.38 -13.39
C GLU A 173 -7.31 8.99 -13.39
N VAL A 174 -8.61 8.96 -13.20
CA VAL A 174 -9.40 7.73 -13.21
C VAL A 174 -9.29 7.00 -14.53
N SER A 175 -9.22 5.68 -14.46
CA SER A 175 -9.31 4.79 -15.62
C SER A 175 -10.78 4.45 -15.93
N LYS A 176 -11.02 3.86 -17.09
CA LYS A 176 -12.35 3.35 -17.44
C LYS A 176 -12.89 2.36 -16.38
N GLY A 177 -12.03 1.48 -15.86
CA GLY A 177 -12.42 0.53 -14.81
C GLY A 177 -12.80 1.21 -13.48
N ASP A 178 -12.13 2.32 -13.13
CA ASP A 178 -12.48 3.09 -11.92
C ASP A 178 -13.87 3.73 -12.06
N ILE A 179 -14.20 4.26 -13.26
CA ILE A 179 -15.51 4.86 -13.56
C ILE A 179 -16.62 3.79 -13.57
N GLU A 180 -16.36 2.61 -14.11
CA GLU A 180 -17.32 1.50 -14.10
C GLU A 180 -17.55 0.92 -12.70
N ALA A 181 -16.60 1.06 -11.79
CA ALA A 181 -16.67 0.53 -10.43
C ALA A 181 -17.38 1.46 -9.43
N ASP A 182 -17.37 2.78 -9.65
CA ASP A 182 -17.97 3.76 -8.74
C ASP A 182 -18.50 4.97 -9.54
N ASP A 183 -19.82 5.17 -9.51
CA ASP A 183 -20.57 6.24 -10.18
C ASP A 183 -20.16 7.66 -9.71
N TYR A 184 -19.43 7.77 -8.62
CA TYR A 184 -18.85 9.05 -8.17
C TYR A 184 -17.90 9.65 -9.20
N TYR A 185 -17.19 8.80 -9.95
CA TYR A 185 -16.12 9.24 -10.85
C TYR A 185 -16.62 9.51 -12.26
N VAL A 186 -16.12 10.62 -12.79
CA VAL A 186 -16.22 10.96 -14.20
C VAL A 186 -14.83 11.18 -14.78
N ARG A 187 -14.71 11.14 -16.09
CA ARG A 187 -13.45 11.39 -16.78
C ARG A 187 -12.84 12.72 -16.35
N GLY A 188 -11.54 12.72 -16.05
CA GLY A 188 -10.80 13.88 -15.56
C GLY A 188 -10.77 14.00 -14.04
N ASP A 189 -11.47 13.13 -13.31
CA ASP A 189 -11.34 13.03 -11.87
C ASP A 189 -10.02 12.34 -11.48
N PHE A 190 -9.63 12.50 -10.22
CA PHE A 190 -8.45 11.88 -9.64
C PHE A 190 -8.85 10.89 -8.55
N ILE A 191 -8.11 9.78 -8.49
CA ILE A 191 -8.31 8.70 -7.51
C ILE A 191 -6.96 8.26 -6.96
N GLY A 192 -6.90 7.86 -5.70
CA GLY A 192 -5.72 7.24 -5.09
C GLY A 192 -5.34 5.93 -5.79
N LYS A 193 -4.07 5.80 -6.17
CA LYS A 193 -3.56 4.62 -6.89
C LYS A 193 -2.74 3.70 -6.01
N GLN A 194 -2.05 4.24 -5.01
CA GLN A 194 -1.17 3.49 -4.11
C GLN A 194 -1.25 4.05 -2.69
N GLY A 195 -0.69 3.32 -1.73
CA GLY A 195 -0.52 3.76 -0.35
C GLY A 195 -1.82 4.13 0.34
N VAL A 196 -1.71 5.03 1.31
CA VAL A 196 -2.84 5.60 2.08
C VAL A 196 -3.83 6.32 1.17
N GLU A 197 -3.34 7.01 0.11
CA GLU A 197 -4.19 7.67 -0.88
C GLU A 197 -5.23 6.71 -1.49
N ARG A 198 -4.84 5.44 -1.72
CA ARG A 198 -5.75 4.42 -2.25
C ARG A 198 -6.63 3.81 -1.18
N SER A 199 -6.06 3.45 -0.04
CA SER A 199 -6.80 2.72 1.00
C SER A 199 -7.87 3.58 1.67
N TYR A 200 -7.62 4.88 1.81
CA TYR A 200 -8.52 5.85 2.43
C TYR A 200 -9.13 6.82 1.40
N GLU A 201 -9.27 6.38 0.15
CA GLU A 201 -9.81 7.21 -0.94
C GLU A 201 -11.17 7.81 -0.58
N LYS A 202 -12.09 7.03 0.00
CA LYS A 202 -13.44 7.49 0.34
C LYS A 202 -13.43 8.61 1.38
N GLN A 203 -12.56 8.50 2.39
CA GLN A 203 -12.39 9.50 3.43
C GLN A 203 -11.72 10.77 2.87
N LEU A 204 -10.67 10.58 2.06
CA LEU A 204 -9.87 11.67 1.55
C LEU A 204 -10.54 12.49 0.44
N ARG A 205 -11.35 11.85 -0.43
CA ARG A 205 -11.88 12.50 -1.65
C ARG A 205 -12.96 13.54 -1.39
N GLY A 206 -13.69 13.44 -0.26
CA GLY A 206 -14.86 14.26 0.03
C GLY A 206 -16.05 14.02 -0.91
N GLU A 207 -17.03 14.91 -0.89
CA GLU A 207 -18.21 14.85 -1.76
C GLU A 207 -18.27 16.05 -2.70
N LYS A 208 -18.52 15.79 -3.99
CA LYS A 208 -18.69 16.84 -5.00
C LYS A 208 -19.95 17.67 -4.74
N GLY A 209 -19.81 18.97 -4.93
CA GLY A 209 -20.94 19.90 -5.02
C GLY A 209 -21.37 20.14 -6.46
N VAL A 210 -22.52 20.77 -6.61
CA VAL A 210 -23.06 21.18 -7.92
C VAL A 210 -23.64 22.59 -7.79
N GLU A 211 -23.17 23.49 -8.63
CA GLU A 211 -23.73 24.83 -8.84
C GLU A 211 -24.59 24.81 -10.09
N ILE A 212 -25.88 25.16 -9.98
CA ILE A 212 -26.84 25.13 -11.10
C ILE A 212 -26.97 26.54 -11.64
N LEU A 213 -26.48 26.77 -12.86
CA LEU A 213 -26.54 28.05 -13.54
C LEU A 213 -27.59 28.03 -14.66
N LEU A 214 -28.35 29.13 -14.78
CA LEU A 214 -29.29 29.34 -15.89
C LEU A 214 -28.55 29.82 -17.13
N ARG A 215 -28.92 29.30 -18.31
CA ARG A 215 -28.43 29.73 -19.60
C ARG A 215 -29.57 30.27 -20.47
N ASP A 216 -29.30 31.31 -21.22
CA ASP A 216 -30.19 31.77 -22.30
C ASP A 216 -30.10 30.88 -23.55
N ALA A 217 -30.97 31.10 -24.53
CA ALA A 217 -30.99 30.37 -25.81
C ALA A 217 -29.65 30.51 -26.61
N ARG A 218 -28.79 31.45 -26.25
CA ARG A 218 -27.46 31.65 -26.83
C ARG A 218 -26.31 31.05 -26.00
N GLY A 219 -26.66 30.32 -24.91
CA GLY A 219 -25.70 29.68 -24.02
C GLY A 219 -25.06 30.60 -22.97
N ARG A 220 -25.48 31.87 -22.86
CA ARG A 220 -24.91 32.81 -21.91
C ARG A 220 -25.50 32.60 -20.52
N ILE A 221 -24.63 32.59 -19.49
CA ILE A 221 -25.03 32.47 -18.09
C ILE A 221 -25.81 33.70 -17.68
N GLN A 222 -27.03 33.51 -17.20
CA GLN A 222 -27.93 34.56 -16.71
C GLN A 222 -27.90 34.72 -15.18
N GLY A 223 -27.39 33.71 -14.46
CA GLY A 223 -27.33 33.71 -13.01
C GLY A 223 -27.47 32.29 -12.43
N ARG A 224 -27.59 32.22 -11.11
CA ARG A 224 -27.86 30.96 -10.41
C ARG A 224 -29.35 30.60 -10.51
N TYR A 225 -29.61 29.31 -10.68
CA TYR A 225 -30.99 28.83 -10.68
C TYR A 225 -31.63 29.02 -9.29
N MET A 226 -32.77 29.72 -9.21
CA MET A 226 -33.49 30.00 -7.95
C MET A 226 -32.59 30.53 -6.85
N ASP A 227 -31.67 31.47 -7.19
CA ASP A 227 -30.69 32.06 -6.26
C ASP A 227 -29.81 31.04 -5.53
N GLY A 228 -29.58 29.85 -6.14
CA GLY A 228 -28.75 28.80 -5.59
C GLY A 228 -29.47 27.85 -4.61
N LYS A 229 -30.79 27.92 -4.51
CA LYS A 229 -31.59 27.06 -3.59
C LYS A 229 -31.38 25.55 -3.82
N TYR A 230 -31.03 25.15 -5.02
CA TYR A 230 -30.81 23.76 -5.41
C TYR A 230 -29.33 23.42 -5.59
N ASP A 231 -28.44 24.36 -5.27
CA ASP A 231 -27.00 24.08 -5.27
C ASP A 231 -26.66 23.09 -4.16
N LYS A 232 -25.75 22.15 -4.45
CA LYS A 232 -25.16 21.26 -3.47
C LYS A 232 -23.76 21.76 -3.17
N THR A 233 -23.50 22.17 -1.93
CA THR A 233 -22.14 22.56 -1.49
C THR A 233 -21.22 21.33 -1.44
N PRO A 234 -19.96 21.44 -1.89
CA PRO A 234 -19.00 20.35 -1.75
C PRO A 234 -18.66 20.12 -0.28
N VAL A 235 -18.53 18.85 0.11
CA VAL A 235 -18.05 18.47 1.45
C VAL A 235 -16.57 18.11 1.36
N PRO A 236 -15.68 18.80 2.08
CA PRO A 236 -14.25 18.48 2.06
C PRO A 236 -13.98 17.05 2.54
N GLY A 237 -12.90 16.46 2.05
CA GLY A 237 -12.42 15.19 2.53
C GLY A 237 -11.88 15.29 3.95
N LYS A 238 -11.87 14.17 4.68
CA LYS A 238 -11.41 14.06 6.05
C LYS A 238 -9.89 14.03 6.13
N ASN A 239 -9.35 14.69 7.12
CA ASN A 239 -7.92 14.68 7.38
C ASN A 239 -7.52 13.35 8.07
N LEU A 240 -6.30 12.91 7.79
CA LEU A 240 -5.74 11.71 8.40
C LEU A 240 -4.52 12.06 9.23
N LYS A 241 -4.43 11.45 10.41
CA LYS A 241 -3.20 11.41 11.21
C LYS A 241 -2.60 10.01 11.12
N LEU A 242 -1.35 9.95 10.65
CA LEU A 242 -0.64 8.69 10.49
C LEU A 242 0.15 8.32 11.74
N GLY A 243 0.37 7.02 11.96
CA GLY A 243 1.28 6.51 12.99
C GLY A 243 2.76 6.76 12.67
N ILE A 244 3.06 7.12 11.41
CA ILE A 244 4.41 7.37 10.91
C ILE A 244 5.03 8.56 11.66
N ASP A 245 6.29 8.41 12.07
CA ASP A 245 7.18 9.49 12.46
C ASP A 245 8.06 9.83 11.27
N ILE A 246 7.90 11.02 10.72
CA ILE A 246 8.58 11.40 9.46
C ILE A 246 10.10 11.50 9.62
N GLU A 247 10.60 11.90 10.80
CA GLU A 247 12.04 11.96 11.04
C GLU A 247 12.66 10.56 11.13
N LEU A 248 11.95 9.63 11.78
CA LEU A 248 12.35 8.22 11.83
C LEU A 248 12.31 7.58 10.43
N GLN A 249 11.29 7.90 9.62
CA GLN A 249 11.18 7.45 8.24
C GLN A 249 12.36 7.95 7.38
N MET A 250 12.67 9.25 7.46
CA MET A 250 13.80 9.84 6.72
C MET A 250 15.15 9.24 7.13
N LEU A 251 15.34 8.99 8.43
CA LEU A 251 16.55 8.28 8.90
C LEU A 251 16.65 6.89 8.26
N GLY A 252 15.56 6.12 8.27
CA GLY A 252 15.55 4.78 7.69
C GLY A 252 15.84 4.78 6.19
N GLU A 253 15.27 5.72 5.43
CA GLU A 253 15.53 5.89 4.00
C GLU A 253 17.00 6.26 3.73
N ARG A 254 17.56 7.16 4.53
CA ARG A 254 18.99 7.53 4.50
C ARG A 254 19.90 6.32 4.75
N LEU A 255 19.60 5.50 5.76
CA LEU A 255 20.39 4.32 6.11
C LEU A 255 20.36 3.25 5.01
N LEU A 256 19.27 3.16 4.26
CA LEU A 256 19.13 2.23 3.13
C LEU A 256 19.53 2.83 1.77
N GLU A 257 20.04 4.04 1.71
CA GLU A 257 20.51 4.64 0.46
C GLU A 257 21.54 3.76 -0.25
N GLY A 258 21.33 3.48 -1.55
CA GLY A 258 22.17 2.60 -2.36
C GLY A 258 22.13 1.12 -1.96
N LYS A 259 21.09 0.70 -1.23
CA LYS A 259 20.86 -0.69 -0.81
C LYS A 259 19.44 -1.13 -1.22
N ILE A 260 19.26 -2.45 -1.34
CA ILE A 260 17.93 -3.04 -1.53
C ILE A 260 17.51 -3.64 -0.19
N GLY A 261 16.35 -3.20 0.32
CA GLY A 261 15.91 -3.71 1.61
C GLY A 261 14.65 -3.04 2.15
N SER A 262 14.39 -3.29 3.42
CA SER A 262 13.21 -2.76 4.12
C SER A 262 13.50 -2.54 5.59
N ILE A 263 12.88 -1.50 6.16
CA ILE A 263 12.79 -1.28 7.61
C ILE A 263 11.31 -1.11 7.95
N VAL A 264 10.84 -1.85 8.95
CA VAL A 264 9.49 -1.69 9.50
C VAL A 264 9.62 -1.55 11.01
N ALA A 265 9.06 -0.47 11.56
CA ALA A 265 8.97 -0.26 12.99
C ALA A 265 7.50 -0.13 13.41
N ILE A 266 7.12 -0.80 14.48
CA ILE A 266 5.76 -0.87 15.02
C ILE A 266 5.78 -0.46 16.49
N GLU A 267 4.81 0.31 16.94
CA GLU A 267 4.53 0.50 18.36
C GLU A 267 3.78 -0.73 18.89
N PRO A 268 4.39 -1.56 19.77
CA PRO A 268 3.80 -2.85 20.12
C PRO A 268 2.43 -2.75 20.79
N SER A 269 2.20 -1.71 21.60
CA SER A 269 0.98 -1.53 22.38
C SER A 269 -0.25 -1.17 21.53
N THR A 270 -0.06 -0.51 20.39
CA THR A 270 -1.13 0.02 19.53
C THR A 270 -1.22 -0.66 18.17
N GLY A 271 -0.11 -1.23 17.67
CA GLY A 271 0.00 -1.73 16.29
C GLY A 271 0.30 -0.62 15.27
N GLU A 272 0.41 0.64 15.69
CA GLU A 272 0.76 1.76 14.81
C GLU A 272 2.14 1.54 14.17
N ILE A 273 2.22 1.70 12.85
CA ILE A 273 3.48 1.66 12.12
C ILE A 273 4.18 3.00 12.26
N LEU A 274 5.34 2.99 12.92
CA LEU A 274 6.18 4.16 13.20
C LEU A 274 7.01 4.59 11.99
N CYS A 275 7.50 3.62 11.23
CA CYS A 275 8.08 3.82 9.92
C CYS A 275 7.95 2.56 9.06
N MET A 276 7.90 2.75 7.75
CA MET A 276 7.87 1.68 6.75
C MET A 276 8.70 2.10 5.55
N VAL A 277 9.96 1.67 5.55
CA VAL A 277 10.93 1.97 4.50
C VAL A 277 11.02 0.80 3.53
N SER A 278 10.92 1.10 2.25
CA SER A 278 11.22 0.18 1.16
C SER A 278 12.27 0.82 0.26
N ALA A 279 13.44 0.21 0.17
CA ALA A 279 14.55 0.72 -0.62
C ALA A 279 14.85 -0.21 -1.82
N PRO A 280 15.21 0.34 -3.00
CA PRO A 280 15.25 1.78 -3.27
C PRO A 280 13.87 2.43 -3.16
N THR A 281 13.86 3.68 -2.74
CA THR A 281 12.66 4.54 -2.73
C THR A 281 12.68 5.53 -3.89
N PHE A 282 11.67 6.35 -4.01
CA PHE A 282 11.60 7.45 -4.98
C PHE A 282 11.00 8.69 -4.33
N ASP A 283 11.25 9.86 -4.93
CA ASP A 283 10.65 11.12 -4.46
C ASP A 283 9.14 11.12 -4.79
N PRO A 284 8.23 11.20 -3.79
CA PRO A 284 6.79 11.22 -4.02
C PRO A 284 6.35 12.40 -4.89
N ARG A 285 7.12 13.50 -4.92
CA ARG A 285 6.85 14.68 -5.77
C ARG A 285 6.95 14.39 -7.26
N LEU A 286 7.68 13.33 -7.67
CA LEU A 286 7.71 12.86 -9.06
C LEU A 286 6.34 12.30 -9.52
N MET A 287 5.50 11.92 -8.56
CA MET A 287 4.17 11.35 -8.83
C MET A 287 3.06 12.40 -8.79
N VAL A 288 3.42 13.67 -9.00
CA VAL A 288 2.49 14.81 -9.03
C VAL A 288 2.49 15.47 -10.41
N GLY A 289 1.37 16.05 -10.78
CA GLY A 289 1.25 16.90 -11.97
C GLY A 289 1.25 16.11 -13.29
N ARG A 290 1.40 16.85 -14.38
CA ARG A 290 1.33 16.33 -15.77
C ARG A 290 2.45 15.36 -16.12
N GLN A 291 3.61 15.46 -15.45
CA GLN A 291 4.77 14.57 -15.68
C GLN A 291 4.64 13.21 -14.98
N ARG A 292 3.65 13.05 -14.07
CA ARG A 292 3.44 11.81 -13.31
C ARG A 292 3.47 10.56 -14.19
N GLY A 293 2.76 10.56 -15.32
CA GLY A 293 2.69 9.39 -16.20
C GLY A 293 4.04 9.00 -16.79
N LYS A 294 4.85 9.97 -17.20
CA LYS A 294 6.20 9.77 -17.69
C LYS A 294 7.12 9.24 -16.57
N ASN A 295 7.13 9.92 -15.45
CA ASN A 295 7.95 9.54 -14.29
C ASN A 295 7.60 8.13 -13.79
N HIS A 296 6.31 7.78 -13.74
CA HIS A 296 5.87 6.43 -13.37
C HIS A 296 6.42 5.37 -14.33
N LEU A 297 6.42 5.62 -15.65
CA LEU A 297 6.96 4.69 -16.64
C LEU A 297 8.48 4.53 -16.49
N GLU A 298 9.20 5.60 -16.19
CA GLU A 298 10.64 5.56 -15.91
C GLU A 298 10.93 4.72 -14.67
N LEU A 299 10.25 4.99 -13.55
CA LEU A 299 10.37 4.22 -12.32
C LEU A 299 9.96 2.74 -12.49
N ALA A 300 8.95 2.46 -13.32
CA ALA A 300 8.51 1.09 -13.59
C ALA A 300 9.51 0.28 -14.43
N ARG A 301 10.31 0.94 -15.26
CA ARG A 301 11.36 0.32 -16.10
C ARG A 301 12.69 0.17 -15.37
N ASP A 302 12.84 0.85 -14.24
CA ASP A 302 14.05 0.80 -13.44
C ASP A 302 14.29 -0.61 -12.91
N SER A 303 15.47 -1.16 -13.18
CA SER A 303 15.90 -2.51 -12.76
C SER A 303 16.00 -2.67 -11.24
N TRP A 304 16.15 -1.57 -10.51
CA TRP A 304 16.14 -1.53 -9.05
C TRP A 304 14.75 -1.65 -8.43
N LYS A 305 13.69 -1.54 -9.27
CA LYS A 305 12.27 -1.67 -8.89
C LYS A 305 11.86 -0.76 -7.73
N PRO A 306 12.04 0.56 -7.86
CA PRO A 306 11.72 1.50 -6.77
C PRO A 306 10.23 1.56 -6.43
N LEU A 307 9.32 1.20 -7.34
CA LEU A 307 7.87 1.16 -7.07
C LEU A 307 7.43 -0.02 -6.20
N LEU A 308 8.30 -1.01 -5.97
CA LEU A 308 7.95 -2.19 -5.17
C LEU A 308 8.01 -1.86 -3.68
N ASN A 309 6.89 -1.94 -2.97
CA ASN A 309 6.88 -1.88 -1.50
C ASN A 309 7.34 -3.21 -0.90
N ARG A 310 8.65 -3.32 -0.67
CA ARG A 310 9.27 -4.55 -0.14
C ARG A 310 8.80 -4.89 1.27
N SER A 311 8.37 -3.90 2.04
CA SER A 311 7.95 -4.08 3.43
C SER A 311 6.76 -5.03 3.56
N ILE A 312 5.82 -4.97 2.60
CA ILE A 312 4.57 -5.75 2.61
C ILE A 312 4.47 -6.74 1.44
N MET A 313 5.26 -6.55 0.38
CA MET A 313 5.21 -7.36 -0.84
C MET A 313 6.43 -8.29 -0.99
N GLY A 314 7.56 -7.96 -0.39
CA GLY A 314 8.76 -8.81 -0.38
C GLY A 314 8.48 -10.09 0.43
N GLN A 315 8.76 -11.25 -0.14
CA GLN A 315 8.60 -12.54 0.52
C GLN A 315 9.97 -13.21 0.61
N PHE A 316 10.55 -13.15 1.78
CA PHE A 316 11.92 -13.58 2.03
C PHE A 316 11.97 -14.69 3.08
N PRO A 317 12.97 -15.57 3.05
CA PRO A 317 13.23 -16.45 4.18
C PRO A 317 13.49 -15.60 5.44
N PRO A 318 12.76 -15.83 6.54
CA PRO A 318 12.96 -15.04 7.76
C PRO A 318 14.31 -15.32 8.45
N GLY A 319 14.98 -16.41 8.08
CA GLY A 319 16.24 -16.83 8.67
C GLY A 319 16.14 -17.02 10.19
N SER A 320 17.23 -16.78 10.89
CA SER A 320 17.31 -17.01 12.34
C SER A 320 16.39 -16.15 13.21
N THR A 321 15.71 -15.12 12.68
CA THR A 321 14.65 -14.41 13.42
C THR A 321 13.48 -15.37 13.73
N PHE A 322 13.23 -16.32 12.86
CA PHE A 322 12.20 -17.35 13.01
C PHE A 322 12.45 -18.35 14.15
N LYS A 323 13.68 -18.45 14.66
CA LYS A 323 13.99 -19.31 15.82
C LYS A 323 13.24 -18.95 17.09
N THR A 324 12.82 -17.70 17.22
CA THR A 324 12.00 -17.26 18.35
C THR A 324 10.61 -17.91 18.32
N THR A 325 10.01 -18.10 17.13
CA THR A 325 8.74 -18.83 16.99
C THR A 325 8.91 -20.31 17.32
N GLN A 326 10.06 -20.89 16.96
CA GLN A 326 10.39 -22.28 17.27
C GLN A 326 10.52 -22.50 18.78
N ALA A 327 11.27 -21.61 19.47
CA ALA A 327 11.42 -21.64 20.92
C ALA A 327 10.05 -21.60 21.63
N LEU A 328 9.20 -20.67 21.23
CA LEU A 328 7.85 -20.51 21.78
C LEU A 328 6.99 -21.77 21.55
N THR A 329 7.01 -22.32 20.34
CA THR A 329 6.27 -23.53 19.97
C THR A 329 6.75 -24.75 20.74
N PHE A 330 8.05 -24.95 20.83
CA PHE A 330 8.63 -26.11 21.52
C PHE A 330 8.38 -26.05 23.03
N LEU A 331 8.46 -24.86 23.64
CA LEU A 331 8.11 -24.66 25.06
C LEU A 331 6.62 -24.97 25.29
N GLN A 332 5.73 -24.41 24.49
CA GLN A 332 4.29 -24.61 24.61
C GLN A 332 3.90 -26.08 24.46
N GLU A 333 4.53 -26.76 23.54
CA GLU A 333 4.30 -28.20 23.31
C GLU A 333 5.06 -29.10 24.29
N GLY A 334 5.83 -28.55 25.22
CA GLY A 334 6.62 -29.35 26.17
C GLY A 334 7.66 -30.26 25.50
N ILE A 335 8.09 -29.90 24.29
CA ILE A 335 9.18 -30.59 23.58
C ILE A 335 10.51 -30.26 24.26
N ILE A 336 10.64 -29.03 24.76
CA ILE A 336 11.76 -28.53 25.55
C ILE A 336 11.27 -27.84 26.81
N THR A 337 12.17 -27.73 27.78
CA THR A 337 12.08 -26.80 28.91
C THR A 337 13.18 -25.74 28.76
N PRO A 338 13.17 -24.64 29.52
CA PRO A 338 14.26 -23.65 29.49
C PRO A 338 15.66 -24.26 29.74
N GLN A 339 15.73 -25.36 30.51
CA GLN A 339 16.95 -26.09 30.90
C GLN A 339 17.34 -27.18 29.89
N THR A 340 16.46 -27.56 28.98
CA THR A 340 16.78 -28.56 27.95
C THR A 340 18.00 -28.12 27.15
N ALA A 341 19.05 -28.91 27.16
CA ALA A 341 20.29 -28.62 26.47
C ALA A 341 20.54 -29.61 25.33
N TYR A 342 20.96 -29.09 24.21
CA TYR A 342 21.39 -29.91 23.06
C TYR A 342 22.86 -29.63 22.72
N SER A 343 23.57 -30.69 22.36
CA SER A 343 24.95 -30.58 21.86
C SER A 343 24.94 -30.07 20.41
N CYS A 344 25.90 -29.21 20.13
CA CYS A 344 26.13 -28.65 18.80
C CYS A 344 27.63 -28.79 18.45
N TYR A 345 27.92 -29.73 17.59
CA TYR A 345 29.30 -29.96 17.06
C TYR A 345 29.42 -29.28 15.69
N HIS A 346 29.53 -27.93 15.71
CA HIS A 346 29.46 -27.08 14.50
C HIS A 346 28.20 -27.31 13.64
N GLY A 347 27.09 -27.71 14.27
CA GLY A 347 25.80 -27.86 13.59
C GLY A 347 24.98 -29.05 14.09
N PHE A 348 23.88 -29.30 13.36
CA PHE A 348 23.07 -30.49 13.49
C PHE A 348 23.64 -31.57 12.55
N VAL A 349 23.95 -32.72 13.09
CA VAL A 349 24.44 -33.88 12.32
C VAL A 349 23.66 -35.13 12.73
N TYR A 350 22.88 -35.68 11.82
CA TYR A 350 22.11 -36.88 12.07
C TYR A 350 21.75 -37.59 10.76
N ALA A 351 21.92 -38.92 10.72
CA ALA A 351 21.57 -39.79 9.58
C ALA A 351 22.12 -39.28 8.22
N GLY A 352 23.37 -38.79 8.20
CA GLY A 352 24.02 -38.27 6.99
C GLY A 352 23.65 -36.84 6.61
N LEU A 353 22.65 -36.23 7.26
CA LEU A 353 22.30 -34.82 7.07
C LEU A 353 23.12 -33.93 7.99
N ARG A 354 23.64 -32.82 7.42
CA ARG A 354 24.36 -31.80 8.16
C ARG A 354 23.78 -30.43 7.90
N VAL A 355 23.43 -29.70 8.99
CA VAL A 355 23.11 -28.26 8.97
C VAL A 355 24.16 -27.54 9.77
N GLY A 356 25.00 -26.76 9.11
CA GLY A 356 26.15 -26.08 9.74
C GLY A 356 25.73 -25.03 10.77
N CYS A 357 26.61 -24.79 11.75
CA CYS A 357 26.49 -23.73 12.74
C CYS A 357 27.86 -23.08 12.95
N HIS A 358 27.85 -21.79 13.36
CA HIS A 358 29.07 -21.08 13.76
C HIS A 358 29.57 -21.60 15.13
N SER A 359 30.81 -21.26 15.48
CA SER A 359 31.41 -21.65 16.76
C SER A 359 30.77 -20.96 17.95
N HIS A 360 30.43 -21.74 18.97
CA HIS A 360 29.94 -21.31 20.28
C HIS A 360 30.11 -22.46 21.30
N GLY A 361 29.87 -22.20 22.57
CA GLY A 361 29.86 -23.25 23.61
C GLY A 361 28.83 -24.36 23.32
N SER A 362 29.07 -25.56 23.87
CA SER A 362 28.20 -26.75 23.71
C SER A 362 28.39 -27.69 24.90
N PRO A 363 27.33 -28.31 25.47
CA PRO A 363 25.91 -28.12 25.10
C PRO A 363 25.36 -26.76 25.54
N LEU A 364 24.25 -26.32 24.90
CA LEU A 364 23.56 -25.06 25.22
C LEU A 364 22.12 -25.32 25.68
N PRO A 365 21.66 -24.72 26.78
CA PRO A 365 20.23 -24.58 27.08
C PRO A 365 19.60 -23.45 26.26
N LEU A 366 18.28 -23.25 26.37
CA LEU A 366 17.50 -22.42 25.46
C LEU A 366 17.97 -20.96 25.38
N VAL A 367 18.17 -20.28 26.51
CA VAL A 367 18.55 -18.85 26.56
C VAL A 367 19.87 -18.61 25.81
N PRO A 368 20.98 -19.31 26.13
CA PRO A 368 22.22 -19.23 25.34
C PRO A 368 22.05 -19.66 23.87
N ALA A 369 21.19 -20.63 23.56
CA ALA A 369 20.93 -21.06 22.18
C ALA A 369 20.27 -19.96 21.34
N ILE A 370 19.36 -19.16 21.94
CA ILE A 370 18.79 -17.97 21.30
C ILE A 370 19.87 -16.89 21.14
N ALA A 371 20.63 -16.61 22.20
CA ALA A 371 21.66 -15.57 22.23
C ALA A 371 22.77 -15.77 21.20
N THR A 372 23.24 -17.01 21.06
CA THR A 372 24.24 -17.40 20.06
C THR A 372 23.63 -17.81 18.72
N SER A 373 22.30 -17.85 18.59
CA SER A 373 21.61 -18.27 17.36
C SER A 373 22.00 -19.68 16.88
N CYS A 374 22.12 -20.65 17.79
CA CYS A 374 22.53 -22.02 17.50
C CYS A 374 21.59 -22.73 16.52
N ASN A 375 22.08 -23.13 15.34
CA ASN A 375 21.27 -23.91 14.38
C ASN A 375 20.98 -25.32 14.90
N GLY A 376 21.99 -25.98 15.50
CA GLY A 376 21.86 -27.34 16.02
C GLY A 376 20.72 -27.46 17.03
N TYR A 377 20.61 -26.50 17.96
CA TYR A 377 19.55 -26.51 18.96
C TYR A 377 18.14 -26.55 18.36
N PHE A 378 17.87 -25.66 17.42
CA PHE A 378 16.53 -25.53 16.81
C PHE A 378 16.23 -26.68 15.84
N CYS A 379 17.24 -27.21 15.17
CA CYS A 379 17.10 -28.43 14.38
C CYS A 379 16.70 -29.62 15.27
N TRP A 380 17.37 -29.84 16.41
CA TRP A 380 17.00 -30.90 17.36
C TRP A 380 15.57 -30.71 17.89
N GLY A 381 15.19 -29.49 18.26
CA GLY A 381 13.83 -29.18 18.71
C GLY A 381 12.76 -29.57 17.70
N LEU A 382 12.91 -29.16 16.44
CA LEU A 382 11.97 -29.52 15.36
C LEU A 382 11.97 -31.04 15.08
N PHE A 383 13.15 -31.65 15.01
CA PHE A 383 13.27 -33.08 14.78
C PHE A 383 12.52 -33.88 15.85
N HIS A 384 12.67 -33.51 17.12
CA HIS A 384 11.95 -34.14 18.23
C HIS A 384 10.45 -33.87 18.16
N MET A 385 10.03 -32.64 17.84
CA MET A 385 8.61 -32.31 17.72
C MET A 385 7.93 -33.15 16.62
N ILE A 386 8.48 -33.13 15.41
CA ILE A 386 7.90 -33.87 14.28
C ILE A 386 7.96 -35.39 14.50
N GLY A 387 9.01 -35.88 15.20
CA GLY A 387 9.18 -37.28 15.55
C GLY A 387 8.38 -37.78 16.74
N ALA A 388 7.67 -36.90 17.46
CA ALA A 388 6.93 -37.25 18.69
C ALA A 388 5.61 -37.99 18.40
N LYS A 389 5.70 -39.17 17.78
CA LYS A 389 4.53 -40.00 17.38
C LYS A 389 3.60 -40.34 18.55
N LYS A 390 4.16 -40.55 19.76
CA LYS A 390 3.33 -40.83 20.95
C LYS A 390 2.39 -39.65 21.28
N LYS A 391 2.83 -38.42 21.01
CA LYS A 391 2.06 -37.20 21.28
C LYS A 391 1.08 -36.88 20.15
N TYR A 392 1.53 -36.95 18.92
CA TYR A 392 0.78 -36.44 17.75
C TYR A 392 0.13 -37.55 16.92
N GLY A 393 0.47 -38.78 17.12
CA GLY A 393 0.01 -39.90 16.30
C GLY A 393 0.72 -40.01 14.96
N SER A 394 0.88 -38.91 14.23
CA SER A 394 1.52 -38.89 12.90
C SER A 394 2.41 -37.63 12.72
N VAL A 395 3.31 -37.72 11.74
CA VAL A 395 4.14 -36.57 11.33
C VAL A 395 3.27 -35.45 10.72
N GLN A 396 2.18 -35.79 10.06
CA GLN A 396 1.22 -34.86 9.49
C GLN A 396 0.54 -34.03 10.58
N THR A 397 0.08 -34.66 11.64
CA THR A 397 -0.53 -33.97 12.79
C THR A 397 0.47 -33.06 13.48
N ALA A 398 1.71 -33.53 13.73
CA ALA A 398 2.77 -32.71 14.31
C ALA A 398 3.06 -31.47 13.47
N MET A 399 3.15 -31.63 12.13
CA MET A 399 3.38 -30.51 11.20
C MET A 399 2.24 -29.51 11.18
N ASN A 400 0.99 -29.97 11.18
CA ASN A 400 -0.17 -29.09 11.20
C ASN A 400 -0.27 -28.35 12.55
N THR A 401 0.06 -29.00 13.67
CA THR A 401 0.16 -28.34 14.98
C THR A 401 1.23 -27.25 14.96
N TRP A 402 2.42 -27.55 14.45
CA TRP A 402 3.48 -26.56 14.26
C TRP A 402 3.00 -25.38 13.42
N ARG A 403 2.37 -25.63 12.27
CA ARG A 403 1.83 -24.59 11.39
C ARG A 403 0.81 -23.70 12.11
N ASP A 404 -0.07 -24.29 12.91
CA ASP A 404 -1.10 -23.54 13.65
C ASP A 404 -0.49 -22.51 14.60
N TYR A 405 0.65 -22.82 15.23
CA TYR A 405 1.39 -21.85 16.03
C TYR A 405 1.94 -20.73 15.16
N MET A 406 2.55 -21.03 14.00
CA MET A 406 3.06 -20.02 13.09
C MET A 406 1.93 -19.09 12.61
N VAL A 407 0.78 -19.64 12.25
CA VAL A 407 -0.41 -18.87 11.85
C VAL A 407 -0.89 -17.99 13.01
N SER A 408 -0.94 -18.51 14.24
CA SER A 408 -1.36 -17.71 15.41
C SER A 408 -0.42 -16.52 15.71
N MET A 409 0.84 -16.59 15.27
CA MET A 409 1.83 -15.52 15.39
C MET A 409 1.87 -14.56 14.18
N GLY A 410 0.92 -14.69 13.22
CA GLY A 410 0.78 -13.76 12.11
C GLY A 410 1.45 -14.16 10.81
N PHE A 411 1.83 -15.44 10.63
CA PHE A 411 2.47 -15.90 9.39
C PHE A 411 1.53 -16.70 8.49
N GLY A 412 1.78 -16.69 7.18
CA GLY A 412 1.08 -17.51 6.20
C GLY A 412 -0.26 -16.94 5.69
N TYR A 413 -0.62 -15.74 6.12
CA TYR A 413 -1.77 -14.98 5.62
C TYR A 413 -1.47 -13.48 5.66
N PRO A 414 -2.18 -12.61 4.90
CA PRO A 414 -2.08 -11.17 5.02
C PRO A 414 -2.57 -10.73 6.41
N LEU A 415 -1.79 -9.92 7.12
CA LEU A 415 -2.17 -9.43 8.46
C LEU A 415 -3.39 -8.52 8.41
N GLY A 416 -3.60 -7.85 7.27
CA GLY A 416 -4.67 -6.88 7.05
C GLY A 416 -4.19 -5.44 7.29
N VAL A 417 -2.94 -5.14 6.95
CA VAL A 417 -2.44 -3.75 7.00
C VAL A 417 -3.29 -2.86 6.09
N ASP A 418 -3.51 -1.63 6.50
CA ASP A 418 -4.28 -0.61 5.78
C ASP A 418 -3.55 -0.04 4.54
N LEU A 419 -2.76 -0.87 3.88
CA LEU A 419 -2.08 -0.57 2.62
C LEU A 419 -2.37 -1.65 1.58
N PRO A 420 -2.49 -1.29 0.30
CA PRO A 420 -2.80 -2.24 -0.75
C PRO A 420 -1.60 -3.13 -1.11
N GLY A 421 -1.87 -4.38 -1.49
CA GLY A 421 -0.88 -5.27 -2.09
C GLY A 421 -0.13 -6.18 -1.12
N GLU A 422 -0.53 -6.23 0.16
CA GLU A 422 0.07 -7.12 1.16
C GLU A 422 0.13 -8.58 0.69
N LYS A 423 1.29 -9.22 0.90
CA LYS A 423 1.52 -10.64 0.58
C LYS A 423 1.49 -11.49 1.85
N ARG A 424 1.05 -12.74 1.68
CA ARG A 424 0.83 -13.65 2.80
C ARG A 424 2.09 -14.37 3.31
N GLY A 425 3.20 -14.36 2.56
CA GLY A 425 4.31 -15.27 2.79
C GLY A 425 3.92 -16.74 2.54
N MET A 426 4.77 -17.66 2.96
CA MET A 426 4.55 -19.11 2.83
C MET A 426 4.86 -19.81 4.15
N ILE A 427 3.87 -20.50 4.71
CA ILE A 427 4.04 -21.45 5.81
C ILE A 427 3.46 -22.79 5.33
N PRO A 428 4.31 -23.80 5.10
CA PRO A 428 3.87 -25.09 4.60
C PRO A 428 3.01 -25.84 5.62
N ASN A 429 2.16 -26.73 5.14
CA ASN A 429 1.38 -27.67 5.93
C ASN A 429 1.70 -29.11 5.53
N ALA A 430 1.14 -30.08 6.24
CA ALA A 430 1.34 -31.50 5.93
C ALA A 430 0.95 -31.85 4.50
N ALA A 431 -0.18 -31.34 3.99
CA ALA A 431 -0.65 -31.62 2.63
C ALA A 431 0.34 -31.11 1.55
N TYR A 432 1.02 -30.00 1.81
CA TYR A 432 2.09 -29.50 0.93
C TYR A 432 3.23 -30.52 0.81
N TYR A 433 3.69 -31.07 1.93
CA TYR A 433 4.76 -32.06 1.94
C TYR A 433 4.31 -33.41 1.41
N ASP A 434 3.10 -33.87 1.74
CA ASP A 434 2.54 -35.12 1.18
C ASP A 434 2.49 -35.07 -0.35
N LYS A 435 2.09 -33.92 -0.92
CA LYS A 435 2.08 -33.72 -2.37
C LYS A 435 3.48 -33.74 -2.99
N ASN A 436 4.43 -33.01 -2.39
CA ASN A 436 5.76 -32.84 -2.99
C ASN A 436 6.67 -34.05 -2.78
N TYR A 437 6.50 -34.78 -1.68
CA TYR A 437 7.30 -35.96 -1.32
C TYR A 437 6.52 -37.29 -1.38
N ARG A 438 5.31 -37.28 -1.99
CA ARG A 438 4.46 -38.47 -2.14
C ARG A 438 4.19 -39.22 -0.81
N GLY A 439 4.01 -38.45 0.27
CA GLY A 439 3.82 -38.98 1.62
C GLY A 439 5.10 -39.51 2.31
N SER A 440 6.23 -39.54 1.63
CA SER A 440 7.52 -40.05 2.15
C SER A 440 8.39 -38.89 2.66
N TRP A 441 8.03 -38.32 3.81
CA TRP A 441 8.79 -37.23 4.46
C TRP A 441 8.79 -37.38 5.99
N ASN A 442 9.75 -36.78 6.64
CA ASN A 442 9.90 -36.76 8.09
C ASN A 442 10.57 -35.47 8.58
N GLY A 443 10.91 -35.39 9.87
CA GLY A 443 11.56 -34.21 10.45
C GLY A 443 12.90 -33.86 9.81
N LEU A 444 13.63 -34.81 9.24
CA LEU A 444 14.89 -34.51 8.53
C LEU A 444 14.64 -33.86 7.17
N THR A 445 13.61 -34.31 6.45
CA THR A 445 13.24 -33.75 5.15
C THR A 445 12.96 -32.25 5.23
N ILE A 446 12.35 -31.81 6.34
CA ILE A 446 11.86 -30.44 6.54
C ILE A 446 12.71 -29.65 7.54
N ILE A 447 13.88 -30.13 7.90
CA ILE A 447 14.69 -29.58 9.00
C ILE A 447 15.02 -28.09 8.83
N SER A 448 15.14 -27.61 7.59
CA SER A 448 15.46 -26.22 7.24
C SER A 448 14.47 -25.21 7.79
N ILE A 449 13.19 -25.59 7.94
CA ILE A 449 12.18 -24.66 8.46
C ILE A 449 12.42 -24.28 9.92
N SER A 450 13.15 -25.10 10.70
CA SER A 450 13.54 -24.82 12.09
C SER A 450 14.41 -23.59 12.24
N ILE A 451 15.11 -23.21 11.18
CA ILE A 451 16.01 -22.05 11.15
C ILE A 451 15.50 -20.94 10.22
N GLY A 452 14.21 -21.03 9.80
CA GLY A 452 13.57 -20.04 8.95
C GLY A 452 14.07 -20.04 7.50
N GLN A 453 14.42 -21.22 7.00
CA GLN A 453 14.88 -21.48 5.63
C GLN A 453 13.95 -22.50 4.95
N GLY A 454 14.32 -22.97 3.77
CA GLY A 454 13.49 -23.92 3.01
C GLY A 454 12.26 -23.22 2.42
N GLU A 455 11.08 -23.81 2.64
CA GLU A 455 9.83 -23.34 2.06
C GLU A 455 9.20 -22.16 2.80
N VAL A 456 9.73 -21.80 3.98
CA VAL A 456 9.19 -20.69 4.78
C VAL A 456 9.61 -19.36 4.19
N THR A 457 8.62 -18.53 3.87
CA THR A 457 8.84 -17.12 3.53
C THR A 457 7.90 -16.21 4.32
N ALA A 458 8.39 -15.02 4.64
CA ALA A 458 7.62 -13.99 5.35
C ALA A 458 7.90 -12.61 4.76
N THR A 459 6.99 -11.68 4.95
CA THR A 459 7.23 -10.27 4.64
C THR A 459 7.96 -9.60 5.81
N PRO A 460 8.72 -8.52 5.58
CA PRO A 460 9.29 -7.73 6.67
C PRO A 460 8.24 -7.27 7.69
N LEU A 461 7.04 -6.93 7.24
CA LEU A 461 5.93 -6.58 8.12
C LEU A 461 5.53 -7.75 9.06
N GLN A 462 5.46 -8.98 8.55
CA GLN A 462 5.16 -10.16 9.38
C GLN A 462 6.24 -10.41 10.42
N ILE A 463 7.51 -10.19 10.07
CA ILE A 463 8.62 -10.34 11.02
C ILE A 463 8.59 -9.20 12.06
N ALA A 464 8.22 -7.96 11.68
CA ALA A 464 8.03 -6.85 12.60
C ALA A 464 6.88 -7.10 13.58
N ASN A 465 5.77 -7.66 13.07
CA ASN A 465 4.64 -8.09 13.89
C ASN A 465 5.04 -9.18 14.89
N LEU A 466 5.90 -10.12 14.52
CA LEU A 466 6.47 -11.09 15.46
C LEU A 466 7.27 -10.39 16.57
N GLY A 467 8.10 -9.39 16.20
CA GLY A 467 8.83 -8.57 17.17
C GLY A 467 7.90 -7.90 18.17
N ALA A 468 6.81 -7.28 17.69
CA ALA A 468 5.76 -6.66 18.52
C ALA A 468 5.02 -7.71 19.38
N THR A 469 4.72 -8.89 18.82
CA THR A 469 4.07 -10.00 19.53
C THR A 469 4.91 -10.48 20.72
N ILE A 470 6.23 -10.63 20.52
CA ILE A 470 7.16 -11.03 21.59
C ILE A 470 7.28 -9.92 22.64
N ALA A 471 7.38 -8.67 22.20
CA ALA A 471 7.41 -7.50 23.05
C ALA A 471 6.18 -7.43 23.98
N ASN A 472 5.01 -7.71 23.45
CA ASN A 472 3.73 -7.75 24.17
C ASN A 472 3.50 -9.03 24.99
N ARG A 473 4.42 -10.01 24.93
CA ARG A 473 4.25 -11.30 25.62
C ARG A 473 3.00 -12.07 25.18
N GLY A 474 2.77 -12.16 23.86
CA GLY A 474 1.83 -13.12 23.27
C GLY A 474 0.58 -12.55 22.59
N TYR A 475 0.52 -11.26 22.34
CA TYR A 475 -0.53 -10.68 21.48
C TYR A 475 0.04 -9.63 20.54
N TYR A 476 -0.70 -9.34 19.49
CA TYR A 476 -0.47 -8.20 18.61
C TYR A 476 -1.80 -7.52 18.27
N ILE A 477 -1.71 -6.28 17.86
CA ILE A 477 -2.80 -5.56 17.19
C ILE A 477 -2.40 -5.47 15.71
N THR A 478 -3.34 -5.66 14.81
CA THR A 478 -3.05 -5.61 13.37
C THR A 478 -2.26 -4.35 13.02
N PRO A 479 -1.04 -4.48 12.46
CA PRO A 479 -0.24 -3.32 12.09
C PRO A 479 -0.99 -2.41 11.11
N HIS A 480 -0.96 -1.11 11.34
CA HIS A 480 -1.67 -0.12 10.52
C HIS A 480 -0.91 1.21 10.47
N VAL A 481 -1.11 1.93 9.39
CA VAL A 481 -0.45 3.21 9.12
C VAL A 481 -1.28 4.38 9.64
N VAL A 482 -2.61 4.34 9.49
CA VAL A 482 -3.47 5.44 9.91
C VAL A 482 -3.83 5.29 11.38
N LYS A 483 -3.43 6.29 12.15
CA LYS A 483 -3.70 6.40 13.59
C LYS A 483 -5.09 6.96 13.88
N GLU A 484 -5.53 7.94 13.08
CA GLU A 484 -6.77 8.67 13.30
C GLU A 484 -7.35 9.17 11.98
N VAL A 485 -8.66 9.05 11.83
CA VAL A 485 -9.46 9.66 10.75
C VAL A 485 -10.33 10.73 11.39
N GLU A 486 -10.33 11.94 10.85
CA GLU A 486 -11.13 13.06 11.37
C GLU A 486 -12.61 12.67 11.46
N ASP A 487 -13.20 12.84 12.64
CA ASP A 487 -14.61 12.52 12.94
C ASP A 487 -15.07 11.10 12.60
N GLU A 488 -14.14 10.13 12.58
CA GLU A 488 -14.47 8.70 12.40
C GLU A 488 -13.67 7.84 13.38
N PRO A 489 -14.28 6.81 14.00
CA PRO A 489 -13.53 5.82 14.74
C PRO A 489 -12.68 4.94 13.79
N LEU A 490 -11.54 4.47 14.27
CA LEU A 490 -10.79 3.44 13.56
C LEU A 490 -11.58 2.13 13.49
N ASP A 491 -11.34 1.36 12.43
CA ASP A 491 -11.87 0.01 12.33
C ASP A 491 -11.41 -0.84 13.54
N THR A 492 -12.31 -1.65 14.07
CA THR A 492 -12.05 -2.57 15.19
C THR A 492 -10.90 -3.53 14.93
N LEU A 493 -10.59 -3.81 13.66
CA LEU A 493 -9.42 -4.58 13.23
C LEU A 493 -8.11 -4.00 13.80
N TYR A 494 -8.01 -2.66 13.87
CA TYR A 494 -6.81 -1.92 14.29
C TYR A 494 -6.78 -1.57 15.78
N THR A 495 -7.77 -2.01 16.54
CA THR A 495 -7.85 -1.79 17.98
C THR A 495 -7.95 -3.08 18.79
N THR A 496 -8.25 -4.20 18.13
CA THR A 496 -8.47 -5.50 18.78
C THR A 496 -7.18 -6.28 18.95
N LYS A 497 -6.92 -6.74 20.17
CA LYS A 497 -5.79 -7.63 20.48
C LYS A 497 -6.03 -9.02 19.91
N ARG A 498 -5.06 -9.54 19.18
CA ARG A 498 -5.03 -10.91 18.67
C ARG A 498 -4.03 -11.73 19.46
N TYR A 499 -4.50 -12.70 20.20
CA TYR A 499 -3.67 -13.55 21.04
C TYR A 499 -3.14 -14.76 20.24
N THR A 500 -1.89 -15.09 20.50
CA THR A 500 -1.28 -16.31 19.94
C THR A 500 -1.75 -17.56 20.73
N LYS A 501 -1.48 -18.74 20.17
CA LYS A 501 -1.74 -20.01 20.85
C LYS A 501 -0.70 -20.33 21.95
N VAL A 502 0.31 -19.48 22.15
CA VAL A 502 1.39 -19.67 23.12
C VAL A 502 1.10 -18.92 24.42
N SER A 503 1.21 -19.60 25.53
CA SER A 503 1.01 -19.04 26.87
C SER A 503 2.04 -17.95 27.19
N ARG A 504 1.59 -16.92 27.91
CA ARG A 504 2.39 -15.73 28.22
C ARG A 504 3.73 -16.05 28.91
N GLU A 505 3.74 -17.05 29.79
CA GLU A 505 4.91 -17.46 30.56
C GLU A 505 6.12 -17.86 29.70
N HIS A 506 5.89 -18.46 28.52
CA HIS A 506 6.95 -18.92 27.64
C HIS A 506 7.68 -17.76 26.95
N TYR A 507 7.01 -16.61 26.80
CA TYR A 507 7.62 -15.43 26.18
C TYR A 507 8.76 -14.85 26.99
N GLN A 508 8.70 -14.91 28.32
CA GLN A 508 9.73 -14.35 29.17
C GLN A 508 11.12 -14.99 28.91
N THR A 509 11.16 -16.32 28.80
CA THR A 509 12.42 -17.04 28.47
C THR A 509 12.99 -16.63 27.09
N VAL A 510 12.10 -16.42 26.11
CA VAL A 510 12.54 -15.98 24.77
C VAL A 510 13.06 -14.54 24.82
N VAL A 511 12.41 -13.66 25.56
CA VAL A 511 12.85 -12.27 25.77
C VAL A 511 14.22 -12.21 26.46
N GLU A 512 14.45 -13.04 27.48
CA GLU A 512 15.76 -13.18 28.15
C GLU A 512 16.84 -13.65 27.16
N GLY A 513 16.51 -14.59 26.27
CA GLY A 513 17.39 -15.01 25.20
C GLY A 513 17.72 -13.90 24.20
N MET A 514 16.74 -13.09 23.83
CA MET A 514 16.91 -11.92 22.96
C MET A 514 17.71 -10.80 23.65
N ARG A 515 17.51 -10.59 24.97
CA ARG A 515 18.33 -9.67 25.76
C ARG A 515 19.78 -10.14 25.86
N SER A 516 19.99 -11.42 26.12
CA SER A 516 21.32 -12.05 26.17
C SER A 516 22.06 -11.95 24.83
N ALA A 517 21.33 -12.00 23.71
CA ALA A 517 21.91 -11.79 22.37
C ALA A 517 22.52 -10.39 22.22
N VAL A 518 21.94 -9.38 22.85
CA VAL A 518 22.46 -7.99 22.85
C VAL A 518 23.60 -7.81 23.85
N LEU A 519 23.52 -8.44 25.04
CA LEU A 519 24.55 -8.29 26.05
C LEU A 519 25.87 -8.95 25.69
N GLY A 520 25.88 -10.10 25.04
CA GLY A 520 27.10 -10.84 24.73
C GLY A 520 27.02 -11.78 23.52
N GLY A 521 25.86 -11.80 22.84
CA GLY A 521 25.62 -12.68 21.70
C GLY A 521 25.78 -12.03 20.33
N THR A 522 24.96 -12.48 19.39
CA THR A 522 25.03 -12.08 17.98
C THR A 522 24.54 -10.65 17.70
N CYS A 523 23.86 -10.01 18.65
CA CYS A 523 23.28 -8.67 18.53
C CYS A 523 24.05 -7.60 19.36
N ARG A 524 25.28 -7.85 19.79
CA ARG A 524 26.04 -6.95 20.69
C ARG A 524 26.11 -5.50 20.20
N ASN A 525 26.12 -5.28 18.89
CA ASN A 525 26.12 -3.95 18.28
C ASN A 525 24.77 -3.22 18.38
N ALA A 526 23.73 -3.84 18.94
CA ALA A 526 22.47 -3.20 19.27
C ALA A 526 22.39 -2.73 20.73
N ASN A 527 23.47 -2.83 21.50
CA ASN A 527 23.49 -2.34 22.86
C ASN A 527 23.52 -0.80 22.87
N ILE A 528 22.46 -0.18 23.39
CA ILE A 528 22.30 1.26 23.49
C ILE A 528 22.40 1.63 24.97
N PRO A 529 23.36 2.51 25.37
CA PRO A 529 23.49 2.91 26.76
C PRO A 529 22.17 3.48 27.33
N GLY A 530 21.74 2.94 28.47
CA GLY A 530 20.50 3.35 29.16
C GLY A 530 19.23 2.74 28.61
N ILE A 531 19.28 1.89 27.57
CA ILE A 531 18.11 1.26 26.96
C ILE A 531 18.27 -0.26 26.94
N GLU A 532 17.31 -0.99 27.49
CA GLU A 532 17.32 -2.44 27.45
C GLU A 532 16.75 -2.96 26.11
N VAL A 533 17.65 -3.09 25.14
CA VAL A 533 17.31 -3.65 23.82
C VAL A 533 17.26 -5.17 23.90
N CYS A 534 16.22 -5.77 23.29
CA CYS A 534 16.09 -7.20 23.01
C CYS A 534 16.17 -7.42 21.52
N GLY A 535 17.03 -8.33 21.03
CA GLY A 535 17.23 -8.49 19.60
C GLY A 535 17.55 -9.92 19.16
N LYS A 536 17.31 -10.18 17.89
CA LYS A 536 17.66 -11.43 17.21
C LYS A 536 18.18 -11.14 15.81
N THR A 537 19.39 -11.61 15.52
CA THR A 537 19.91 -11.56 14.15
C THR A 537 19.20 -12.55 13.25
N GLY A 538 19.07 -12.19 11.98
CA GLY A 538 18.73 -13.08 10.88
C GLY A 538 19.84 -13.06 9.84
N THR A 539 20.18 -14.23 9.33
CA THR A 539 20.97 -14.39 8.12
C THR A 539 20.20 -15.35 7.24
N ALA A 540 19.70 -14.86 6.12
CA ALA A 540 18.94 -15.68 5.20
C ALA A 540 19.81 -16.04 4.01
N GLN A 541 19.98 -17.35 3.80
CA GLN A 541 20.81 -17.86 2.71
C GLN A 541 20.20 -17.50 1.34
N ASN A 542 21.05 -17.11 0.42
CA ASN A 542 20.70 -16.78 -0.95
C ASN A 542 21.73 -17.42 -1.92
N ARG A 543 21.42 -17.48 -3.20
CA ARG A 543 22.35 -17.97 -4.24
C ARG A 543 23.61 -17.10 -4.41
N GLY A 544 23.57 -15.84 -3.94
CA GLY A 544 24.71 -14.92 -3.89
C GLY A 544 25.22 -14.72 -2.46
N LYS A 545 25.32 -13.46 -2.03
CA LYS A 545 25.56 -13.10 -0.63
C LYS A 545 24.26 -13.26 0.16
N ASP A 546 24.39 -13.72 1.39
CA ASP A 546 23.25 -13.85 2.30
C ASP A 546 22.57 -12.50 2.56
N HIS A 547 21.31 -12.52 2.96
CA HIS A 547 20.59 -11.33 3.37
C HIS A 547 20.84 -11.03 4.84
N SER A 548 21.12 -9.76 5.15
CA SER A 548 21.32 -9.28 6.51
C SER A 548 19.98 -8.88 7.12
N ALA A 549 19.58 -9.55 8.20
CA ALA A 549 18.33 -9.24 8.88
C ALA A 549 18.53 -9.07 10.39
N PHE A 550 17.65 -8.28 10.99
CA PHE A 550 17.54 -8.05 12.43
C PHE A 550 16.09 -7.84 12.80
N MET A 551 15.69 -8.40 13.93
CA MET A 551 14.41 -8.14 14.60
C MET A 551 14.71 -7.83 16.06
N GLY A 552 14.19 -6.72 16.56
CA GLY A 552 14.37 -6.33 17.95
C GLY A 552 13.28 -5.40 18.44
N PHE A 553 13.26 -5.19 19.74
CA PHE A 553 12.37 -4.23 20.40
C PHE A 553 13.03 -3.61 21.62
N ALA A 554 12.54 -2.47 22.03
CA ALA A 554 13.03 -1.73 23.19
C ALA A 554 11.95 -0.79 23.75
N PRO A 555 12.02 -0.47 25.08
CA PRO A 555 12.77 -1.18 26.11
C PRO A 555 12.26 -2.61 26.35
N MET A 556 13.04 -3.44 27.05
CA MET A 556 12.66 -4.83 27.41
C MET A 556 11.33 -4.89 28.16
N ASN A 557 11.18 -3.99 29.11
CA ASN A 557 9.94 -3.77 29.84
C ASN A 557 9.28 -2.50 29.33
N ASP A 558 7.95 -2.50 29.16
CA ASP A 558 7.14 -1.42 28.57
C ASP A 558 7.64 -1.02 27.16
N PRO A 559 7.69 -1.96 26.19
CA PRO A 559 8.27 -1.75 24.87
C PRO A 559 7.52 -0.67 24.08
N LYS A 560 8.29 0.27 23.50
CA LYS A 560 7.78 1.41 22.73
C LYS A 560 7.96 1.23 21.23
N ILE A 561 8.94 0.43 20.81
CA ILE A 561 9.26 0.17 19.43
C ILE A 561 9.69 -1.27 19.21
N ALA A 562 9.12 -1.93 18.23
CA ALA A 562 9.61 -3.16 17.64
C ALA A 562 10.05 -2.87 16.20
N VAL A 563 11.29 -3.21 15.85
CA VAL A 563 11.88 -2.89 14.55
C VAL A 563 12.41 -4.14 13.86
N VAL A 564 12.18 -4.21 12.56
CA VAL A 564 12.82 -5.17 11.65
C VAL A 564 13.60 -4.42 10.60
N VAL A 565 14.78 -4.90 10.33
CA VAL A 565 15.64 -4.46 9.23
C VAL A 565 15.95 -5.68 8.36
N TYR A 566 15.76 -5.55 7.06
CA TYR A 566 16.09 -6.57 6.08
C TYR A 566 16.86 -5.94 4.93
N VAL A 567 18.11 -6.35 4.71
CA VAL A 567 18.98 -5.83 3.64
C VAL A 567 19.39 -6.99 2.75
N GLU A 568 18.96 -6.96 1.49
CA GLU A 568 19.29 -8.00 0.52
C GLU A 568 20.80 -7.99 0.24
N ASN A 569 21.41 -9.18 0.13
CA ASN A 569 22.84 -9.38 -0.12
C ASN A 569 23.77 -8.66 0.88
N GLY A 570 23.26 -8.30 2.07
CA GLY A 570 23.98 -7.58 3.10
C GLY A 570 24.94 -8.44 3.94
N GLY A 571 24.97 -9.76 3.71
CA GLY A 571 25.79 -10.71 4.46
C GLY A 571 25.22 -11.03 5.83
N TRP A 572 26.06 -11.01 6.87
CA TRP A 572 25.61 -11.34 8.22
C TRP A 572 24.65 -10.32 8.80
N GLY A 573 23.69 -10.75 9.63
CA GLY A 573 22.75 -9.86 10.32
C GLY A 573 23.45 -8.73 11.11
N ALA A 574 24.63 -9.01 11.66
CA ALA A 574 25.46 -8.03 12.38
C ALA A 574 26.06 -6.93 11.48
N THR A 575 26.11 -7.12 10.14
CA THR A 575 26.76 -6.18 9.22
C THR A 575 25.92 -4.92 8.96
N TYR A 576 24.62 -5.10 8.68
CA TYR A 576 23.68 -4.02 8.40
C TYR A 576 22.47 -4.05 9.34
N GLY A 577 21.83 -5.22 9.49
CA GLY A 577 20.58 -5.34 10.22
C GLY A 577 20.66 -4.82 11.65
N VAL A 578 21.63 -5.31 12.43
CA VAL A 578 21.79 -4.94 13.85
C VAL A 578 22.12 -3.46 14.03
N PRO A 579 23.15 -2.88 13.37
CA PRO A 579 23.47 -1.47 13.58
C PRO A 579 22.37 -0.52 13.08
N ILE A 580 21.70 -0.83 11.96
CA ILE A 580 20.57 -0.04 11.49
C ILE A 580 19.42 -0.09 12.50
N GLY A 581 19.07 -1.28 13.00
CA GLY A 581 18.01 -1.43 14.00
C GLY A 581 18.31 -0.68 15.30
N ALA A 582 19.57 -0.68 15.74
CA ALA A 582 20.00 0.10 16.92
C ALA A 582 19.81 1.61 16.72
N LEU A 583 20.24 2.15 15.57
CA LEU A 583 20.08 3.56 15.22
C LEU A 583 18.60 3.99 15.16
N MET A 584 17.73 3.14 14.59
CA MET A 584 16.29 3.40 14.53
C MET A 584 15.68 3.44 15.94
N MET A 585 16.05 2.49 16.82
CA MET A 585 15.56 2.47 18.20
C MET A 585 16.11 3.65 19.01
N GLU A 586 17.38 4.02 18.85
CA GLU A 586 17.97 5.17 19.54
C GLU A 586 17.28 6.47 19.13
N LYS A 587 17.12 6.72 17.82
CA LYS A 587 16.41 7.92 17.31
C LYS A 587 15.01 8.03 17.87
N TYR A 588 14.25 6.93 17.87
CA TYR A 588 12.87 6.96 18.34
C TYR A 588 12.76 7.19 19.85
N LEU A 589 13.62 6.54 20.64
CA LEU A 589 13.52 6.57 22.11
C LEU A 589 14.21 7.77 22.77
N LYS A 590 15.22 8.36 22.11
CA LYS A 590 15.95 9.54 22.61
C LYS A 590 15.61 10.83 21.89
N GLY A 591 14.88 10.76 20.77
CA GLY A 591 14.57 11.90 19.92
C GLY A 591 15.66 12.25 18.91
N GLU A 592 16.94 12.01 19.24
CA GLU A 592 18.09 12.28 18.38
C GLU A 592 19.14 11.18 18.52
N LEU A 593 20.03 11.08 17.54
CA LEU A 593 21.18 10.21 17.58
C LEU A 593 22.33 10.89 18.37
N SER A 594 23.06 10.11 19.16
CA SER A 594 24.32 10.57 19.74
C SER A 594 25.33 10.89 18.61
N PRO A 595 26.34 11.76 18.86
CA PRO A 595 27.37 12.06 17.86
C PRO A 595 28.09 10.81 17.31
N GLU A 596 28.32 9.81 18.17
CA GLU A 596 28.90 8.53 17.79
C GLU A 596 27.96 7.71 16.89
N SER A 597 26.68 7.70 17.20
CA SER A 597 25.64 7.04 16.40
C SER A 597 25.41 7.75 15.07
N GLU A 598 25.52 9.07 15.02
CA GLU A 598 25.42 9.83 13.77
C GLU A 598 26.62 9.54 12.84
N ALA A 599 27.83 9.45 13.38
CA ALA A 599 29.01 9.03 12.61
C ALA A 599 28.84 7.61 12.04
N LYS A 600 28.27 6.70 12.82
CA LYS A 600 27.94 5.34 12.38
C LYS A 600 26.85 5.31 11.32
N ALA A 601 25.83 6.16 11.45
CA ALA A 601 24.78 6.32 10.44
C ALA A 601 25.36 6.79 9.10
N ALA A 602 26.26 7.79 9.12
CA ALA A 602 26.96 8.27 7.93
C ALA A 602 27.86 7.18 7.30
N GLU A 603 28.55 6.39 8.11
CA GLU A 603 29.32 5.24 7.63
C GLU A 603 28.43 4.22 6.91
N ILE A 604 27.30 3.84 7.52
CA ILE A 604 26.35 2.87 6.93
C ILE A 604 25.74 3.44 5.64
N GLN A 605 25.37 4.70 5.61
CA GLN A 605 24.85 5.38 4.42
C GLN A 605 25.82 5.25 3.24
N ASN A 606 27.10 5.46 3.47
CA ASN A 606 28.14 5.44 2.44
C ASN A 606 28.56 4.03 1.98
N ARG A 607 28.24 2.98 2.76
CA ARG A 607 28.50 1.60 2.36
C ARG A 607 27.63 1.21 1.16
N ARG A 608 28.22 0.67 0.11
CA ARG A 608 27.54 0.18 -1.10
C ARG A 608 27.55 -1.34 -1.15
N ILE A 609 26.49 -1.92 -1.67
CA ILE A 609 26.37 -3.35 -1.94
C ILE A 609 26.28 -3.52 -3.46
N ASP A 610 27.15 -4.36 -4.01
CA ASP A 610 27.06 -4.72 -5.42
C ASP A 610 25.96 -5.78 -5.62
N TYR A 611 24.92 -5.40 -6.36
CA TYR A 611 23.80 -6.26 -6.71
C TYR A 611 23.91 -6.83 -8.13
N GLY A 612 25.00 -6.51 -8.87
CA GLY A 612 25.13 -6.88 -10.28
C GLY A 612 24.11 -6.18 -11.19
N ILE A 613 23.49 -5.10 -10.72
CA ILE A 613 22.56 -4.26 -11.47
C ILE A 613 23.38 -3.12 -12.06
N HIS A 614 23.67 -3.19 -13.35
CA HIS A 614 24.34 -2.10 -14.05
C HIS A 614 23.29 -1.10 -14.53
N GLU A 615 23.52 0.18 -14.28
CA GLU A 615 22.76 1.27 -14.89
C GLU A 615 22.98 1.18 -16.41
N ARG A 616 21.88 1.15 -17.16
CA ARG A 616 21.88 1.14 -18.62
C ARG A 616 21.88 2.55 -19.16
#